data_f4e3a6fe8c771176fac8970656b2516a
#
_entry.id   f4e3a6fe8c771176fac8970656b2516a
#
_cell.length_a   1.000
_cell.length_b   1.000
_cell.length_c   1.000
_cell.angle_alpha   90.00
_cell.angle_beta   90.00
_cell.angle_gamma   90.00
#
_symmetry.space_group_name_H-M   'P 1'
#
loop_
_entity.id
_entity.type
_entity.pdbx_description
1 polymer ?
#
loop_
_entity_poly.entity_id
_entity_poly.type
_entity_poly.pdbx_seq_one_letter_code
_entity_poly.pdbx_strand_id
1 'polypeptide(L)'
;MSFEFLKRYITRGIYGRAALILLLPVVFLQLVVTVIFAQRHFEGVTHQMTDTVLRELALVVAVAEGASDADAAMQEVEAALGLLEIVVAPSQPEDAVGRRAWYDYSGRVMTQRLTEQFAPFVAIDLVSRGEVDLFAQTRHGLMRFTFDRRRISASNPHQMFVYTIAFGVIMTLIANIYLRNQLRPIKRLARAAEAFGRGRHEPYSPAGAMEMRAAGHAFIDMRQRIERHIEQRTLMLSGVSHDLRTPLTRLRLGLSMLEDEEAEPLLRDVADMQGMLDEFLSFAAGAAEGGPEPVAPFTMVEEIVQGAQRAGRSVTLVEREGEGEGTVQLRKVAMRRAVDNLISNAVRYGARAEVSVLLTDRTLRIRVEDDGPGIPESQREQATRPFTRLDPARNQDKGGGVGLGLAIAVDVARSHGGVLRLGVSERMGGLRADIVIAR
;
A
#
# COMPACT_ATOMS: atom_id res chain seq x y z
N MET A 1 23.12 11.64 -14.15
CA MET A 1 23.24 10.91 -12.87
C MET A 1 21.91 10.20 -12.63
N SER A 2 21.88 8.87 -12.67
CA SER A 2 20.64 8.10 -12.61
C SER A 2 20.09 8.04 -11.18
N PHE A 3 18.87 8.50 -11.01
CA PHE A 3 18.09 8.45 -9.75
C PHE A 3 17.62 7.03 -9.36
N GLU A 4 18.26 5.98 -9.88
CA GLU A 4 17.86 4.59 -9.60
C GLU A 4 18.05 4.18 -8.13
N PHE A 5 19.02 4.77 -7.45
CA PHE A 5 19.25 4.54 -6.03
C PHE A 5 18.07 5.00 -5.16
N LEU A 6 17.42 6.12 -5.51
CA LEU A 6 16.24 6.61 -4.79
C LEU A 6 15.00 5.71 -4.98
N LYS A 7 14.87 5.02 -6.11
CA LYS A 7 13.74 4.11 -6.38
C LYS A 7 13.65 2.96 -5.37
N ARG A 8 14.76 2.54 -4.80
CA ARG A 8 14.83 1.43 -3.82
C ARG A 8 14.28 1.82 -2.44
N TYR A 9 14.30 3.12 -2.10
CA TYR A 9 13.79 3.67 -0.83
C TYR A 9 12.40 4.31 -0.95
N ILE A 10 11.89 4.51 -2.18
CA ILE A 10 10.56 5.06 -2.39
C ILE A 10 9.54 3.96 -2.13
N THR A 11 8.77 4.12 -1.08
CA THR A 11 7.66 3.22 -0.74
C THR A 11 6.70 3.09 -1.92
N ARG A 12 6.29 1.86 -2.26
CA ARG A 12 5.40 1.59 -3.40
C ARG A 12 3.99 2.17 -3.24
N GLY A 13 3.58 2.49 -2.03
CA GLY A 13 2.25 3.02 -1.73
C GLY A 13 2.13 4.55 -1.91
N ILE A 14 0.95 5.03 -2.32
CA ILE A 14 0.60 6.46 -2.44
C ILE A 14 0.91 7.22 -1.15
N TYR A 15 0.61 6.63 0.00
CA TYR A 15 0.86 7.23 1.31
C TYR A 15 2.34 7.55 1.54
N GLY A 16 3.23 6.59 1.32
CA GLY A 16 4.66 6.80 1.53
C GLY A 16 5.26 7.83 0.56
N ARG A 17 4.80 7.85 -0.70
CA ARG A 17 5.22 8.87 -1.68
C ARG A 17 4.75 10.26 -1.29
N ALA A 18 3.47 10.41 -0.93
CA ALA A 18 2.91 11.68 -0.50
C ALA A 18 3.56 12.19 0.80
N ALA A 19 3.83 11.31 1.77
CA ALA A 19 4.56 11.63 2.98
C ALA A 19 5.98 12.12 2.67
N LEU A 20 6.70 11.46 1.79
CA LEU A 20 8.06 11.84 1.41
C LEU A 20 8.09 13.19 0.68
N ILE A 21 7.16 13.44 -0.25
CA ILE A 21 7.08 14.70 -0.99
C ILE A 21 6.71 15.87 -0.06
N LEU A 22 5.88 15.67 0.94
CA LEU A 22 5.34 16.72 1.77
C LEU A 22 6.17 16.96 3.05
N LEU A 23 6.64 15.89 3.70
CA LEU A 23 7.37 16.00 4.97
C LEU A 23 8.86 16.25 4.78
N LEU A 24 9.49 15.68 3.74
CA LEU A 24 10.93 15.84 3.54
C LEU A 24 11.36 17.30 3.30
N PRO A 25 10.70 18.10 2.44
CA PRO A 25 11.00 19.51 2.28
C PRO A 25 10.78 20.32 3.57
N VAL A 26 9.73 20.01 4.33
CA VAL A 26 9.43 20.68 5.59
C VAL A 26 10.52 20.42 6.63
N VAL A 27 10.91 19.16 6.82
CA VAL A 27 11.98 18.79 7.75
C VAL A 27 13.32 19.38 7.32
N PHE A 28 13.62 19.33 6.01
CA PHE A 28 14.84 19.92 5.46
C PHE A 28 14.88 21.43 5.68
N LEU A 29 13.81 22.14 5.33
CA LEU A 29 13.70 23.59 5.53
C LEU A 29 13.85 23.96 7.01
N GLN A 30 13.19 23.20 7.89
CA GLN A 30 13.29 23.42 9.33
C GLN A 30 14.73 23.24 9.85
N LEU A 31 15.43 22.19 9.37
CA LEU A 31 16.82 21.94 9.72
C LEU A 31 17.71 23.09 9.25
N VAL A 32 17.57 23.53 8.01
CA VAL A 32 18.34 24.65 7.43
C VAL A 32 18.09 25.93 8.21
N VAL A 33 16.82 26.27 8.45
CA VAL A 33 16.45 27.48 9.21
C VAL A 33 17.00 27.41 10.62
N THR A 34 16.90 26.25 11.30
CA THR A 34 17.44 26.07 12.66
C THR A 34 18.94 26.30 12.70
N VAL A 35 19.69 25.71 11.75
CA VAL A 35 21.15 25.86 11.70
C VAL A 35 21.55 27.31 11.43
N ILE A 36 20.97 27.95 10.41
CA ILE A 36 21.30 29.32 10.04
C ILE A 36 20.92 30.31 11.17
N PHE A 37 19.72 30.15 11.73
CA PHE A 37 19.24 31.01 12.79
C PHE A 37 20.09 30.86 14.07
N ALA A 38 20.39 29.61 14.44
CA ALA A 38 21.26 29.33 15.59
C ALA A 38 22.63 29.99 15.40
N GLN A 39 23.25 29.77 14.24
CA GLN A 39 24.55 30.36 13.93
C GLN A 39 24.52 31.88 14.03
N ARG A 40 23.60 32.55 13.35
CA ARG A 40 23.49 34.01 13.37
C ARG A 40 23.15 34.57 14.75
N HIS A 41 22.25 33.93 15.49
CA HIS A 41 21.87 34.39 16.82
C HIS A 41 23.05 34.28 17.79
N PHE A 42 23.78 33.15 17.77
CA PHE A 42 24.96 32.97 18.62
C PHE A 42 26.09 33.93 18.25
N GLU A 43 26.36 34.13 16.97
CA GLU A 43 27.33 35.12 16.51
C GLU A 43 26.95 36.54 17.00
N GLY A 44 25.71 36.94 16.73
CA GLY A 44 25.23 38.29 17.10
C GLY A 44 25.28 38.56 18.61
N VAL A 45 24.78 37.63 19.43
CA VAL A 45 24.81 37.75 20.89
C VAL A 45 26.25 37.75 21.42
N THR A 46 27.10 36.80 20.92
CA THR A 46 28.51 36.72 21.33
C THR A 46 29.26 38.02 20.97
N HIS A 47 29.06 38.57 19.77
CA HIS A 47 29.64 39.86 19.37
C HIS A 47 29.24 41.00 20.31
N GLN A 48 27.93 41.16 20.58
CA GLN A 48 27.44 42.22 21.43
C GLN A 48 27.97 42.12 22.86
N MET A 49 27.99 40.90 23.44
CA MET A 49 28.51 40.64 24.77
C MET A 49 30.04 40.90 24.83
N THR A 50 30.78 40.41 23.81
CA THR A 50 32.21 40.62 23.70
C THR A 50 32.54 42.12 23.59
N ASP A 51 31.80 42.86 22.75
CA ASP A 51 32.02 44.33 22.62
C ASP A 51 31.76 45.09 23.93
N THR A 52 30.85 44.60 24.79
CA THR A 52 30.64 45.20 26.12
C THR A 52 31.86 44.94 27.03
N VAL A 53 32.33 43.71 27.12
CA VAL A 53 33.49 43.35 27.91
C VAL A 53 34.76 44.02 27.37
N LEU A 54 34.91 44.18 26.05
CA LEU A 54 36.01 44.92 25.43
C LEU A 54 36.09 46.39 25.90
N ARG A 55 34.96 47.07 25.99
CA ARG A 55 34.92 48.48 26.50
C ARG A 55 35.34 48.53 27.95
N GLU A 56 34.89 47.60 28.77
CA GLU A 56 35.26 47.51 30.17
C GLU A 56 36.76 47.21 30.32
N LEU A 57 37.29 46.23 29.57
CA LEU A 57 38.71 45.91 29.58
C LEU A 57 39.59 47.10 29.09
N ALA A 58 39.16 47.80 28.04
CA ALA A 58 39.86 48.96 27.55
C ALA A 58 39.91 50.09 28.60
N LEU A 59 38.82 50.29 29.37
CA LEU A 59 38.80 51.23 30.46
C LEU A 59 39.80 50.82 31.56
N VAL A 60 39.78 49.55 31.95
CA VAL A 60 40.65 48.98 32.97
C VAL A 60 42.16 49.11 32.59
N VAL A 61 42.47 48.77 31.35
CA VAL A 61 43.86 48.95 30.85
C VAL A 61 44.25 50.41 30.80
N ALA A 62 43.36 51.34 30.41
CA ALA A 62 43.64 52.74 30.41
C ALA A 62 43.93 53.30 31.84
N VAL A 63 43.19 52.86 32.87
CA VAL A 63 43.43 53.16 34.27
C VAL A 63 44.81 52.59 34.71
N ALA A 64 45.11 51.36 34.39
CA ALA A 64 46.39 50.72 34.69
C ALA A 64 47.59 51.47 34.06
N GLU A 65 47.43 51.96 32.84
CA GLU A 65 48.45 52.70 32.13
C GLU A 65 48.62 54.10 32.65
N GLY A 66 47.61 54.68 33.35
CA GLY A 66 47.66 55.98 33.99
C GLY A 66 48.45 56.02 35.32
N ALA A 67 48.57 54.88 35.98
CA ALA A 67 49.18 54.75 37.28
C ALA A 67 50.72 54.97 37.26
N SER A 68 51.27 55.42 38.38
CA SER A 68 52.68 55.75 38.47
C SER A 68 53.64 54.56 38.58
N ASP A 69 53.17 53.49 39.18
CA ASP A 69 53.88 52.20 39.31
C ASP A 69 52.92 51.00 39.28
N ALA A 70 53.44 49.78 39.32
CA ALA A 70 52.67 48.59 39.23
C ALA A 70 51.73 48.37 40.43
N ASP A 71 52.11 48.75 41.64
CA ASP A 71 51.29 48.57 42.84
C ASP A 71 50.16 49.58 42.89
N ALA A 72 50.41 50.82 42.47
CA ALA A 72 49.36 51.85 42.30
C ALA A 72 48.38 51.47 41.18
N ALA A 73 48.88 50.97 40.08
CA ALA A 73 48.05 50.43 38.98
C ALA A 73 47.10 49.34 39.48
N MET A 74 47.58 48.47 40.33
CA MET A 74 46.78 47.35 40.86
C MET A 74 45.69 47.88 41.82
N GLN A 75 45.99 48.83 42.72
CA GLN A 75 45.00 49.43 43.62
C GLN A 75 43.93 50.29 42.91
N GLU A 76 44.31 51.06 41.91
CA GLU A 76 43.38 51.86 41.10
C GLU A 76 42.46 50.96 40.23
N VAL A 77 43.02 49.86 39.65
CA VAL A 77 42.30 48.93 38.93
C VAL A 77 41.32 48.10 39.78
N GLU A 78 41.76 47.65 40.97
CA GLU A 78 40.95 46.95 41.96
C GLU A 78 39.75 47.78 42.44
N ALA A 79 39.99 49.09 42.68
CA ALA A 79 38.92 50.04 43.02
C ALA A 79 37.91 50.24 41.85
N ALA A 80 38.37 50.28 40.62
CA ALA A 80 37.51 50.40 39.42
C ALA A 80 36.77 49.15 39.12
N LEU A 81 37.37 47.96 39.38
CA LEU A 81 36.86 46.64 39.06
C LEU A 81 35.91 46.05 40.10
N GLY A 82 35.87 46.55 41.32
CA GLY A 82 34.92 46.08 42.35
C GLY A 82 33.45 46.12 41.89
N LEU A 83 33.13 46.99 40.92
CA LEU A 83 31.83 47.11 40.29
C LEU A 83 31.64 46.20 39.06
N LEU A 84 32.73 45.62 38.51
CA LEU A 84 32.71 44.93 37.23
C LEU A 84 32.89 43.40 37.34
N GLU A 85 33.03 42.86 38.54
CA GLU A 85 33.25 41.41 38.75
C GLU A 85 34.39 40.82 37.87
N ILE A 86 35.44 41.60 37.64
CA ILE A 86 36.66 41.20 36.95
C ILE A 86 37.79 41.18 37.97
N VAL A 87 38.47 40.01 38.06
CA VAL A 87 39.65 39.88 38.91
C VAL A 87 40.90 40.09 38.06
N VAL A 88 41.78 40.95 38.50
CA VAL A 88 43.07 41.21 37.83
C VAL A 88 44.22 40.72 38.66
N ALA A 89 45.18 40.10 38.02
CA ALA A 89 46.41 39.60 38.65
C ALA A 89 47.62 39.76 37.70
N PRO A 90 48.80 40.08 38.22
CA PRO A 90 50.01 40.01 37.41
C PRO A 90 50.24 38.55 36.93
N SER A 91 50.75 38.39 35.73
CA SER A 91 50.99 37.09 35.14
C SER A 91 52.35 36.99 34.48
N GLN A 92 52.89 35.77 34.37
CA GLN A 92 54.15 35.53 33.67
C GLN A 92 53.85 35.19 32.21
N PRO A 93 54.78 35.43 31.27
CA PRO A 93 54.60 35.10 29.86
C PRO A 93 54.34 33.61 29.60
N GLU A 94 54.76 32.74 30.48
CA GLU A 94 54.59 31.30 30.42
C GLU A 94 53.14 30.86 30.69
N ASP A 95 52.36 31.69 31.42
CA ASP A 95 50.95 31.42 31.74
C ASP A 95 50.00 31.82 30.60
N ALA A 96 50.45 32.65 29.68
CA ALA A 96 49.61 33.18 28.58
C ALA A 96 49.45 32.18 27.45
N VAL A 97 48.87 31.01 27.76
CA VAL A 97 48.61 29.97 26.77
C VAL A 97 47.15 30.03 26.34
N GLY A 98 46.94 30.35 25.08
CA GLY A 98 45.58 30.31 24.47
C GLY A 98 45.06 28.86 24.35
N ARG A 99 44.05 28.52 25.16
CA ARG A 99 43.44 27.18 25.15
C ARG A 99 41.95 27.30 24.86
N ARG A 100 41.45 26.46 23.91
CA ARG A 100 40.05 26.38 23.55
C ARG A 100 39.65 24.98 23.12
N ALA A 101 38.45 24.54 23.51
CA ALA A 101 37.89 23.31 23.01
C ALA A 101 37.53 23.45 21.50
N TRP A 102 37.74 22.41 20.71
CA TRP A 102 37.47 22.44 19.26
C TRP A 102 36.01 22.71 18.89
N TYR A 103 35.09 22.35 19.79
CA TYR A 103 33.63 22.58 19.64
C TYR A 103 33.15 23.90 20.22
N ASP A 104 34.03 24.70 20.79
CA ASP A 104 33.70 26.02 21.38
C ASP A 104 33.59 27.10 20.30
N TYR A 105 32.40 27.16 19.68
CA TYR A 105 32.13 28.13 18.62
C TYR A 105 32.14 29.58 19.16
N SER A 106 31.51 29.82 20.31
CA SER A 106 31.48 31.14 20.94
C SER A 106 32.90 31.63 21.28
N GLY A 107 33.73 30.77 21.80
CA GLY A 107 35.14 31.06 22.07
C GLY A 107 35.93 31.39 20.80
N ARG A 108 35.61 30.81 19.66
CA ARG A 108 36.23 31.19 18.37
C ARG A 108 35.88 32.60 17.96
N VAL A 109 34.60 32.94 17.98
CA VAL A 109 34.10 34.29 17.61
C VAL A 109 34.67 35.34 18.53
N MET A 110 34.70 35.08 19.82
CA MET A 110 35.28 35.97 20.81
C MET A 110 36.78 36.17 20.59
N THR A 111 37.59 35.11 20.46
CA THR A 111 39.04 35.20 20.22
C THR A 111 39.33 36.06 19.00
N GLN A 112 38.58 35.87 17.92
CA GLN A 112 38.73 36.65 16.71
C GLN A 112 38.42 38.11 16.95
N ARG A 113 37.34 38.45 17.67
CA ARG A 113 36.94 39.81 17.95
C ARG A 113 37.94 40.53 18.83
N LEU A 114 38.46 39.85 19.86
CA LEU A 114 39.51 40.38 20.74
C LEU A 114 40.79 40.67 19.95
N THR A 115 41.20 39.76 19.08
CA THR A 115 42.40 39.95 18.23
C THR A 115 42.24 41.14 17.29
N GLU A 116 41.04 41.38 16.76
CA GLU A 116 40.77 42.50 15.82
C GLU A 116 40.64 43.86 16.49
N GLN A 117 40.09 43.94 17.73
CA GLN A 117 39.67 45.20 18.33
C GLN A 117 40.35 45.58 19.65
N PHE A 118 41.12 44.66 20.24
CA PHE A 118 41.82 44.89 21.49
C PHE A 118 43.34 44.79 21.34
N ALA A 119 43.97 45.87 21.03
CA ALA A 119 45.42 45.91 20.75
C ALA A 119 46.29 45.30 21.85
N PRO A 120 45.98 45.43 23.18
CA PRO A 120 46.75 44.80 24.24
C PRO A 120 46.59 43.29 24.38
N PHE A 121 45.69 42.64 23.56
CA PHE A 121 45.38 41.22 23.62
C PHE A 121 46.60 40.37 23.32
N VAL A 122 46.88 39.35 24.19
CA VAL A 122 47.95 38.39 24.04
C VAL A 122 47.38 37.00 23.83
N ALA A 123 46.59 36.52 24.78
CA ALA A 123 46.02 35.16 24.74
C ALA A 123 44.72 35.10 25.55
N ILE A 124 43.94 34.05 25.36
CA ILE A 124 42.77 33.75 26.15
C ILE A 124 42.67 32.25 26.46
N ASP A 125 42.42 31.91 27.71
CA ASP A 125 42.15 30.54 28.15
C ASP A 125 40.65 30.38 28.42
N LEU A 126 40.01 29.44 27.67
CA LEU A 126 38.58 29.10 27.69
C LEU A 126 38.31 27.67 28.15
N VAL A 127 39.32 27.00 28.71
CA VAL A 127 39.17 25.58 29.10
C VAL A 127 38.42 25.46 30.42
N SER A 128 38.49 26.44 31.31
CA SER A 128 37.72 26.45 32.55
C SER A 128 36.21 26.61 32.24
N ARG A 129 35.37 25.78 32.84
CA ARG A 129 33.91 25.75 32.48
C ARG A 129 33.11 26.93 32.94
N GLY A 130 33.61 27.75 33.79
CA GLY A 130 32.88 28.91 34.37
C GLY A 130 33.59 30.24 34.21
N GLU A 131 34.90 30.23 34.06
CA GLU A 131 35.75 31.42 34.08
C GLU A 131 36.53 31.54 32.77
N VAL A 132 36.84 32.78 32.41
CA VAL A 132 37.66 33.10 31.25
C VAL A 132 38.88 33.87 31.78
N ASP A 133 40.07 33.38 31.43
CA ASP A 133 41.31 34.06 31.68
C ASP A 133 41.80 34.73 30.40
N LEU A 134 41.74 36.06 30.37
CA LEU A 134 42.23 36.90 29.28
C LEU A 134 43.57 37.49 29.67
N PHE A 135 44.59 37.36 28.83
CA PHE A 135 45.92 37.93 29.03
C PHE A 135 46.13 39.12 28.12
N ALA A 136 46.48 40.27 28.74
CA ALA A 136 46.72 41.49 27.99
C ALA A 136 48.08 42.12 28.43
N GLN A 137 48.81 42.65 27.46
CA GLN A 137 50.10 43.33 27.68
C GLN A 137 49.82 44.78 28.02
N THR A 138 50.33 45.21 29.21
CA THR A 138 50.31 46.62 29.63
C THR A 138 51.74 47.14 29.76
N ARG A 139 51.95 48.45 29.97
CA ARG A 139 53.28 49.00 30.23
C ARG A 139 53.92 48.52 31.54
N HIS A 140 53.11 48.01 32.48
CA HIS A 140 53.55 47.45 33.75
C HIS A 140 53.77 45.95 33.72
N GLY A 141 53.68 45.30 32.54
CA GLY A 141 53.84 43.87 32.33
C GLY A 141 52.58 43.17 31.85
N LEU A 142 52.62 41.85 31.86
CA LEU A 142 51.49 41.02 31.45
C LEU A 142 50.47 40.91 32.60
N MET A 143 49.21 41.23 32.33
CA MET A 143 48.14 41.10 33.29
C MET A 143 47.12 40.03 32.84
N ARG A 144 46.62 39.28 33.81
CA ARG A 144 45.53 38.32 33.63
C ARG A 144 44.22 38.92 34.14
N PHE A 145 43.18 38.91 33.32
CA PHE A 145 41.81 39.33 33.62
C PHE A 145 40.93 38.09 33.67
N THR A 146 40.43 37.76 34.88
CA THR A 146 39.54 36.62 35.10
C THR A 146 38.12 37.09 35.30
N PHE A 147 37.16 36.61 34.52
CA PHE A 147 35.74 36.95 34.62
C PHE A 147 34.84 35.77 34.24
N ASP A 148 33.55 35.82 34.66
CA ASP A 148 32.59 34.76 34.38
C ASP A 148 32.30 34.68 32.87
N ARG A 149 32.35 33.45 32.34
CA ARG A 149 32.08 33.14 30.94
C ARG A 149 30.70 33.55 30.48
N ARG A 150 29.71 33.65 31.38
CA ARG A 150 28.35 34.09 31.08
C ARG A 150 28.30 35.56 30.60
N ARG A 151 29.31 36.35 30.83
CA ARG A 151 29.41 37.71 30.35
C ARG A 151 29.71 37.81 28.87
N ILE A 152 30.19 36.76 28.25
CA ILE A 152 30.63 36.77 26.86
C ILE A 152 29.95 35.66 26.02
N SER A 153 29.16 34.81 26.63
CA SER A 153 28.46 33.71 25.96
C SER A 153 27.02 33.63 26.42
N ALA A 154 26.11 33.41 25.49
CA ALA A 154 24.69 33.18 25.79
C ALA A 154 24.52 32.04 26.77
N SER A 155 23.81 32.27 27.87
CA SER A 155 23.74 31.34 29.00
C SER A 155 23.03 30.02 28.75
N ASN A 156 22.15 29.91 27.71
CA ASN A 156 21.38 28.67 27.46
C ASN A 156 21.14 28.37 25.96
N PRO A 157 22.20 28.09 25.19
CA PRO A 157 22.08 27.84 23.76
C PRO A 157 21.19 26.62 23.44
N HIS A 158 21.16 25.61 24.33
CA HIS A 158 20.43 24.38 24.14
C HIS A 158 18.92 24.52 24.22
N GLN A 159 18.37 25.47 24.95
CA GLN A 159 16.92 25.65 25.07
C GLN A 159 16.27 25.97 23.73
N MET A 160 16.89 26.80 22.92
CA MET A 160 16.40 27.15 21.58
C MET A 160 16.36 25.94 20.66
N PHE A 161 17.38 25.08 20.69
CA PHE A 161 17.39 23.82 19.92
C PHE A 161 16.29 22.88 20.39
N VAL A 162 16.09 22.73 21.70
CA VAL A 162 15.04 21.90 22.27
C VAL A 162 13.66 22.37 21.81
N TYR A 163 13.36 23.65 21.88
CA TYR A 163 12.06 24.19 21.42
C TYR A 163 11.86 24.03 19.93
N THR A 164 12.90 24.27 19.12
CA THR A 164 12.80 24.14 17.67
C THR A 164 12.59 22.68 17.26
N ILE A 165 13.30 21.76 17.88
CA ILE A 165 13.13 20.31 17.62
C ILE A 165 11.75 19.86 18.09
N ALA A 166 11.31 20.24 19.30
CA ALA A 166 10.00 19.85 19.82
C ALA A 166 8.87 20.36 18.92
N PHE A 167 8.92 21.63 18.51
CA PHE A 167 7.95 22.21 17.59
C PHE A 167 7.96 21.50 16.22
N GLY A 168 9.14 21.18 15.70
CA GLY A 168 9.28 20.43 14.46
C GLY A 168 8.69 19.03 14.50
N VAL A 169 8.91 18.32 15.59
CA VAL A 169 8.32 17.00 15.80
C VAL A 169 6.79 17.10 15.85
N ILE A 170 6.25 18.06 16.59
CA ILE A 170 4.81 18.30 16.70
C ILE A 170 4.21 18.61 15.32
N MET A 171 4.81 19.54 14.56
CA MET A 171 4.34 19.91 13.22
C MET A 171 4.40 18.72 12.24
N THR A 172 5.47 17.95 12.29
CA THR A 172 5.61 16.75 11.46
C THR A 172 4.54 15.70 11.81
N LEU A 173 4.24 15.52 13.10
CA LEU A 173 3.19 14.60 13.55
C LEU A 173 1.81 15.05 13.06
N ILE A 174 1.48 16.33 13.22
CA ILE A 174 0.22 16.92 12.75
C ILE A 174 0.09 16.74 11.23
N ALA A 175 1.12 17.08 10.47
CA ALA A 175 1.13 16.93 9.02
C ALA A 175 0.95 15.45 8.59
N ASN A 176 1.58 14.51 9.29
CA ASN A 176 1.43 13.08 9.04
C ASN A 176 0.01 12.58 9.32
N ILE A 177 -0.60 13.00 10.43
CA ILE A 177 -1.98 12.65 10.78
C ILE A 177 -2.95 13.21 9.73
N TYR A 178 -2.78 14.47 9.34
CA TYR A 178 -3.60 15.13 8.33
C TYR A 178 -3.49 14.41 6.97
N LEU A 179 -2.28 14.14 6.50
CA LEU A 179 -2.03 13.41 5.27
C LEU A 179 -2.69 12.02 5.28
N ARG A 180 -2.54 11.31 6.40
CA ARG A 180 -3.15 9.98 6.58
C ARG A 180 -4.68 10.04 6.48
N ASN A 181 -5.27 11.07 7.05
CA ASN A 181 -6.71 11.29 7.00
C ASN A 181 -7.20 11.62 5.58
N GLN A 182 -6.46 12.40 4.81
CA GLN A 182 -6.77 12.76 3.43
C GLN A 182 -6.63 11.57 2.45
N LEU A 183 -5.70 10.65 2.68
CA LEU A 183 -5.48 9.51 1.78
C LEU A 183 -6.36 8.28 2.08
N ARG A 184 -6.97 8.22 3.26
CA ARG A 184 -7.88 7.12 3.63
C ARG A 184 -9.07 6.95 2.66
N PRO A 185 -9.80 8.01 2.27
CA PRO A 185 -10.93 7.90 1.35
C PRO A 185 -10.53 7.36 -0.02
N ILE A 186 -9.39 7.79 -0.55
CA ILE A 186 -8.85 7.31 -1.85
C ILE A 186 -8.63 5.80 -1.81
N LYS A 187 -8.01 5.32 -0.73
CA LYS A 187 -7.72 3.89 -0.57
C LYS A 187 -9.00 3.06 -0.41
N ARG A 188 -10.03 3.61 0.27
CA ARG A 188 -11.33 2.97 0.39
C ARG A 188 -12.05 2.87 -0.95
N LEU A 189 -12.05 3.97 -1.73
CA LEU A 189 -12.64 3.97 -3.07
C LEU A 189 -11.95 2.96 -4.00
N ALA A 190 -10.62 2.94 -4.00
CA ALA A 190 -9.85 1.99 -4.81
C ALA A 190 -10.16 0.53 -4.45
N ARG A 191 -10.29 0.21 -3.15
CA ARG A 191 -10.66 -1.15 -2.70
C ARG A 191 -12.08 -1.52 -3.13
N ALA A 192 -13.04 -0.61 -2.95
CA ALA A 192 -14.42 -0.84 -3.36
C ALA A 192 -14.53 -1.07 -4.88
N ALA A 193 -13.79 -0.29 -5.68
CA ALA A 193 -13.73 -0.45 -7.13
C ALA A 193 -13.08 -1.80 -7.54
N GLU A 194 -11.99 -2.20 -6.87
CA GLU A 194 -11.33 -3.49 -7.10
C GLU A 194 -12.23 -4.66 -6.70
N ALA A 195 -12.92 -4.58 -5.56
CA ALA A 195 -13.87 -5.59 -5.10
C ALA A 195 -15.03 -5.74 -6.10
N PHE A 196 -15.60 -4.61 -6.56
CA PHE A 196 -16.66 -4.61 -7.57
C PHE A 196 -16.19 -5.24 -8.90
N GLY A 197 -14.99 -4.90 -9.37
CA GLY A 197 -14.40 -5.51 -10.58
C GLY A 197 -14.18 -7.03 -10.46
N ARG A 198 -14.04 -7.56 -9.23
CA ARG A 198 -13.96 -9.00 -8.94
C ARG A 198 -15.32 -9.64 -8.64
N GLY A 199 -16.44 -8.93 -8.86
CA GLY A 199 -17.78 -9.42 -8.57
C GLY A 199 -18.12 -9.50 -7.08
N ARG A 200 -17.36 -8.84 -6.20
CA ARG A 200 -17.62 -8.78 -4.75
C ARG A 200 -18.33 -7.47 -4.39
N HIS A 201 -19.32 -7.57 -3.52
CA HIS A 201 -20.03 -6.41 -3.03
C HIS A 201 -19.46 -5.97 -1.69
N GLU A 202 -18.61 -4.91 -1.69
CA GLU A 202 -18.17 -4.26 -0.45
C GLU A 202 -19.02 -3.01 -0.19
N PRO A 203 -19.50 -2.81 1.07
CA PRO A 203 -20.20 -1.60 1.44
C PRO A 203 -19.24 -0.41 1.37
N TYR A 204 -19.61 0.61 0.60
CA TYR A 204 -18.82 1.82 0.42
C TYR A 204 -19.68 3.05 0.69
N SER A 205 -19.15 3.98 1.51
CA SER A 205 -19.77 5.29 1.77
C SER A 205 -18.77 6.39 1.39
N PRO A 206 -19.18 7.36 0.54
CA PRO A 206 -18.36 8.49 0.15
C PRO A 206 -17.92 9.33 1.35
N ALA A 207 -16.61 9.58 1.49
CA ALA A 207 -16.04 10.33 2.59
C ALA A 207 -14.84 11.15 2.11
N GLY A 208 -14.40 12.12 2.94
CA GLY A 208 -13.24 12.97 2.67
C GLY A 208 -13.61 14.33 2.08
N ALA A 209 -12.68 14.92 1.32
CA ALA A 209 -12.85 16.21 0.66
C ALA A 209 -14.01 16.18 -0.36
N MET A 210 -14.48 17.34 -0.77
CA MET A 210 -15.64 17.48 -1.66
C MET A 210 -15.44 16.71 -2.98
N GLU A 211 -14.26 16.80 -3.57
CA GLU A 211 -13.89 16.11 -4.81
C GLU A 211 -13.90 14.60 -4.64
N MET A 212 -13.41 14.11 -3.49
CA MET A 212 -13.40 12.68 -3.17
C MET A 212 -14.81 12.13 -2.94
N ARG A 213 -15.70 12.92 -2.31
CA ARG A 213 -17.12 12.57 -2.18
C ARG A 213 -17.82 12.54 -3.53
N ALA A 214 -17.55 13.54 -4.38
CA ALA A 214 -18.08 13.57 -5.75
C ALA A 214 -17.66 12.34 -6.56
N ALA A 215 -16.36 11.98 -6.53
CA ALA A 215 -15.86 10.77 -7.17
C ALA A 215 -16.49 9.49 -6.57
N GLY A 216 -16.70 9.47 -5.26
CA GLY A 216 -17.36 8.36 -4.57
C GLY A 216 -18.83 8.20 -4.98
N HIS A 217 -19.60 9.27 -5.11
CA HIS A 217 -20.96 9.23 -5.62
C HIS A 217 -21.01 8.78 -7.09
N ALA A 218 -20.16 9.34 -7.95
CA ALA A 218 -20.07 8.91 -9.35
C ALA A 218 -19.76 7.41 -9.49
N PHE A 219 -18.90 6.87 -8.62
CA PHE A 219 -18.63 5.43 -8.56
C PHE A 219 -19.88 4.63 -8.17
N ILE A 220 -20.64 5.07 -7.14
CA ILE A 220 -21.88 4.41 -6.73
C ILE A 220 -22.91 4.42 -7.85
N ASP A 221 -23.10 5.57 -8.51
CA ASP A 221 -24.04 5.72 -9.61
C ASP A 221 -23.69 4.82 -10.80
N MET A 222 -22.41 4.77 -11.15
CA MET A 222 -21.89 3.87 -12.18
C MET A 222 -22.16 2.40 -11.82
N ARG A 223 -21.86 2.00 -10.58
CA ARG A 223 -22.10 0.64 -10.07
C ARG A 223 -23.57 0.27 -10.18
N GLN A 224 -24.46 1.12 -9.67
CA GLN A 224 -25.90 0.90 -9.72
C GLN A 224 -26.44 0.81 -11.15
N ARG A 225 -25.85 1.59 -12.07
CA ARG A 225 -26.22 1.51 -13.49
C ARG A 225 -25.82 0.17 -14.10
N ILE A 226 -24.62 -0.31 -13.81
CA ILE A 226 -24.14 -1.61 -14.29
C ILE A 226 -24.99 -2.73 -13.69
N GLU A 227 -25.28 -2.72 -12.40
CA GLU A 227 -26.11 -3.71 -11.72
C GLU A 227 -27.52 -3.76 -12.35
N ARG A 228 -28.16 -2.60 -12.56
CA ARG A 228 -29.46 -2.51 -13.25
C ARG A 228 -29.42 -3.03 -14.69
N HIS A 229 -28.36 -2.74 -15.46
CA HIS A 229 -28.21 -3.26 -16.81
C HIS A 229 -28.10 -4.78 -16.83
N ILE A 230 -27.37 -5.36 -15.87
CA ILE A 230 -27.24 -6.82 -15.74
C ILE A 230 -28.60 -7.43 -15.40
N GLU A 231 -29.32 -6.86 -14.44
CA GLU A 231 -30.66 -7.31 -14.03
C GLU A 231 -31.67 -7.23 -15.19
N GLN A 232 -31.75 -6.09 -15.89
CA GLN A 232 -32.61 -5.92 -17.06
C GLN A 232 -32.30 -6.93 -18.17
N ARG A 233 -31.00 -7.16 -18.44
CA ARG A 233 -30.59 -8.15 -19.42
C ARG A 233 -31.02 -9.57 -19.01
N THR A 234 -30.90 -9.92 -17.74
CA THR A 234 -31.32 -11.21 -17.21
C THR A 234 -32.84 -11.39 -17.31
N LEU A 235 -33.60 -10.38 -16.91
CA LEU A 235 -35.09 -10.40 -17.02
C LEU A 235 -35.53 -10.52 -18.47
N MET A 236 -34.93 -9.74 -19.39
CA MET A 236 -35.28 -9.81 -20.83
C MET A 236 -35.01 -11.21 -21.40
N LEU A 237 -33.86 -11.78 -21.09
CA LEU A 237 -33.50 -13.11 -21.56
C LEU A 237 -34.41 -14.21 -20.96
N SER A 238 -34.82 -14.07 -19.69
CA SER A 238 -35.77 -14.97 -19.04
C SER A 238 -37.16 -14.89 -19.72
N GLY A 239 -37.63 -13.68 -20.06
CA GLY A 239 -38.86 -13.49 -20.80
C GLY A 239 -38.84 -14.13 -22.19
N VAL A 240 -37.77 -13.87 -22.96
CA VAL A 240 -37.60 -14.46 -24.28
C VAL A 240 -37.58 -16.00 -24.21
N SER A 241 -37.00 -16.56 -23.17
CA SER A 241 -37.01 -18.00 -22.97
C SER A 241 -38.39 -18.60 -22.77
N HIS A 242 -39.11 -17.96 -21.85
CA HIS A 242 -40.49 -18.41 -21.61
C HIS A 242 -41.31 -18.41 -22.92
N ASP A 243 -41.18 -17.38 -23.69
CA ASP A 243 -41.91 -17.18 -24.93
C ASP A 243 -41.49 -18.15 -26.06
N LEU A 244 -40.20 -18.56 -26.06
CA LEU A 244 -39.71 -19.59 -27.00
C LEU A 244 -40.02 -21.01 -26.53
N ARG A 245 -40.09 -21.29 -25.23
CA ARG A 245 -40.43 -22.63 -24.72
C ARG A 245 -41.84 -23.05 -25.07
N THR A 246 -42.78 -22.12 -25.06
CA THR A 246 -44.18 -22.38 -25.38
C THR A 246 -44.38 -22.97 -26.82
N PRO A 247 -43.88 -22.34 -27.92
CA PRO A 247 -44.00 -22.91 -29.26
C PRO A 247 -43.24 -24.22 -29.43
N LEU A 248 -42.03 -24.35 -28.81
CA LEU A 248 -41.28 -25.62 -28.86
C LEU A 248 -42.05 -26.76 -28.19
N THR A 249 -42.71 -26.49 -27.05
CA THR A 249 -43.57 -27.51 -26.41
C THR A 249 -44.75 -27.90 -27.26
N ARG A 250 -45.42 -26.91 -27.97
CA ARG A 250 -46.46 -27.22 -28.90
C ARG A 250 -46.00 -28.02 -30.10
N LEU A 251 -44.83 -27.70 -30.68
CA LEU A 251 -44.23 -28.48 -31.76
C LEU A 251 -43.96 -29.93 -31.32
N ARG A 252 -43.35 -30.11 -30.12
CA ARG A 252 -43.12 -31.43 -29.57
C ARG A 252 -44.39 -32.24 -29.39
N LEU A 253 -45.45 -31.59 -28.87
CA LEU A 253 -46.74 -32.24 -28.67
C LEU A 253 -47.41 -32.60 -30.04
N GLY A 254 -47.37 -31.69 -31.01
CA GLY A 254 -47.87 -31.95 -32.35
C GLY A 254 -47.17 -33.09 -33.06
N LEU A 255 -45.84 -33.11 -32.98
CA LEU A 255 -45.02 -34.22 -33.56
C LEU A 255 -45.24 -35.56 -32.84
N SER A 256 -45.44 -35.56 -31.50
CA SER A 256 -45.72 -36.77 -30.75
C SER A 256 -47.10 -37.40 -31.03
N MET A 257 -47.98 -36.68 -31.68
CA MET A 257 -49.31 -37.19 -32.12
C MET A 257 -49.29 -37.78 -33.53
N LEU A 258 -48.15 -37.67 -34.26
CA LEU A 258 -47.96 -38.27 -35.56
C LEU A 258 -47.40 -39.69 -35.34
N GLU A 259 -48.08 -40.70 -35.91
CA GLU A 259 -47.64 -42.11 -35.86
C GLU A 259 -46.70 -42.42 -37.04
N ASP A 260 -45.75 -41.50 -37.32
CA ASP A 260 -44.88 -41.60 -38.49
C ASP A 260 -43.43 -41.77 -38.07
N GLU A 261 -42.68 -42.72 -38.66
CA GLU A 261 -41.24 -42.93 -38.36
C GLU A 261 -40.41 -41.65 -38.64
N GLU A 262 -40.90 -40.78 -39.56
CA GLU A 262 -40.25 -39.49 -39.84
C GLU A 262 -40.42 -38.47 -38.72
N ALA A 263 -41.35 -38.64 -37.79
CA ALA A 263 -41.52 -37.77 -36.63
C ALA A 263 -40.43 -37.91 -35.56
N GLU A 264 -39.81 -39.08 -35.44
CA GLU A 264 -38.77 -39.35 -34.44
C GLU A 264 -37.51 -38.44 -34.59
N PRO A 265 -36.95 -38.22 -35.80
CA PRO A 265 -35.84 -37.24 -35.97
C PRO A 265 -36.24 -35.81 -35.61
N LEU A 266 -37.45 -35.39 -36.00
CA LEU A 266 -37.94 -34.06 -35.69
C LEU A 266 -38.19 -33.84 -34.18
N LEU A 267 -38.66 -34.85 -33.47
CA LEU A 267 -38.77 -34.82 -32.00
C LEU A 267 -37.43 -34.67 -31.32
N ARG A 268 -36.39 -35.30 -31.87
CA ARG A 268 -35.01 -35.14 -31.39
C ARG A 268 -34.52 -33.71 -31.64
N ASP A 269 -34.75 -33.15 -32.82
CA ASP A 269 -34.38 -31.76 -33.14
C ASP A 269 -35.06 -30.73 -32.20
N VAL A 270 -36.36 -30.94 -31.91
CA VAL A 270 -37.09 -30.08 -30.95
C VAL A 270 -36.54 -30.21 -29.54
N ALA A 271 -36.17 -31.44 -29.10
CA ALA A 271 -35.56 -31.66 -27.81
C ALA A 271 -34.17 -30.98 -27.72
N ASP A 272 -33.37 -31.05 -28.77
CA ASP A 272 -32.09 -30.39 -28.90
C ASP A 272 -32.24 -28.86 -28.86
N MET A 273 -33.25 -28.29 -29.60
CA MET A 273 -33.53 -26.87 -29.49
C MET A 273 -33.94 -26.41 -28.07
N GLN A 274 -34.75 -27.23 -27.37
CA GLN A 274 -35.08 -26.96 -25.96
C GLN A 274 -33.81 -26.96 -25.07
N GLY A 275 -32.96 -27.97 -25.23
CA GLY A 275 -31.68 -28.05 -24.52
C GLY A 275 -30.75 -26.87 -24.79
N MET A 276 -30.66 -26.45 -26.08
CA MET A 276 -29.87 -25.26 -26.46
C MET A 276 -30.40 -23.99 -25.83
N LEU A 277 -31.72 -23.79 -25.81
CA LEU A 277 -32.36 -22.66 -25.20
C LEU A 277 -32.10 -22.61 -23.68
N ASP A 278 -32.25 -23.72 -22.98
CA ASP A 278 -32.01 -23.79 -21.54
C ASP A 278 -30.53 -23.59 -21.21
N GLU A 279 -29.58 -24.08 -22.00
CA GLU A 279 -28.16 -23.85 -21.85
C GLU A 279 -27.78 -22.35 -22.09
N PHE A 280 -28.37 -21.75 -23.15
CA PHE A 280 -28.16 -20.31 -23.45
C PHE A 280 -28.64 -19.40 -22.32
N LEU A 281 -29.84 -19.69 -21.82
CA LEU A 281 -30.42 -18.89 -20.74
C LEU A 281 -29.66 -19.04 -19.45
N SER A 282 -29.28 -20.24 -19.19
CA SER A 282 -28.45 -20.59 -18.09
C SER A 282 -27.10 -19.82 -18.15
N PHE A 283 -26.50 -19.69 -19.35
CA PHE A 283 -25.34 -18.83 -19.57
C PHE A 283 -25.66 -17.35 -19.38
N ALA A 284 -26.79 -16.88 -19.91
CA ALA A 284 -27.21 -15.48 -19.88
C ALA A 284 -27.64 -14.98 -18.48
N ALA A 285 -28.23 -15.87 -17.65
CA ALA A 285 -28.50 -15.60 -16.25
C ALA A 285 -27.23 -15.39 -15.43
N GLY A 286 -26.11 -15.89 -15.94
CA GLY A 286 -24.76 -15.61 -15.41
C GLY A 286 -24.48 -16.32 -14.08
N ALA A 287 -23.26 -16.11 -13.63
CA ALA A 287 -22.79 -16.57 -12.31
C ALA A 287 -23.41 -15.82 -11.11
N ALA A 288 -24.41 -14.98 -11.34
CA ALA A 288 -24.98 -14.06 -10.35
C ALA A 288 -26.12 -14.67 -9.51
N GLU A 289 -26.59 -15.89 -9.82
CA GLU A 289 -27.66 -16.53 -9.06
C GLU A 289 -27.23 -16.86 -7.62
N GLY A 290 -27.87 -16.22 -6.66
CA GLY A 290 -27.64 -16.41 -5.23
C GLY A 290 -26.45 -15.58 -4.67
N GLY A 291 -26.51 -15.25 -3.37
CA GLY A 291 -25.36 -14.70 -2.65
C GLY A 291 -24.33 -15.79 -2.32
N PRO A 292 -23.08 -15.41 -2.01
CA PRO A 292 -22.12 -16.36 -1.46
C PRO A 292 -22.61 -16.84 -0.07
N GLU A 293 -22.59 -18.15 0.13
CA GLU A 293 -22.98 -18.83 1.37
C GLU A 293 -21.86 -19.81 1.80
N PRO A 294 -21.76 -20.16 3.08
CA PRO A 294 -20.81 -21.15 3.53
C PRO A 294 -21.22 -22.55 3.05
N VAL A 295 -20.46 -23.11 2.14
CA VAL A 295 -20.69 -24.42 1.51
C VAL A 295 -19.57 -25.39 1.91
N ALA A 296 -19.93 -26.62 2.26
CA ALA A 296 -18.99 -27.72 2.41
C ALA A 296 -18.67 -28.34 1.02
N PRO A 297 -17.46 -28.14 0.44
CA PRO A 297 -17.19 -28.51 -0.95
C PRO A 297 -17.26 -30.00 -1.19
N PHE A 298 -16.82 -30.83 -0.24
CA PHE A 298 -16.84 -32.27 -0.35
C PHE A 298 -18.27 -32.82 -0.48
N THR A 299 -19.18 -32.38 0.40
CA THR A 299 -20.58 -32.77 0.37
C THR A 299 -21.27 -32.30 -0.90
N MET A 300 -21.02 -31.06 -1.32
CA MET A 300 -21.60 -30.52 -2.55
C MET A 300 -21.18 -31.31 -3.77
N VAL A 301 -19.88 -31.61 -3.94
CA VAL A 301 -19.39 -32.36 -5.10
C VAL A 301 -19.87 -33.82 -5.07
N GLU A 302 -19.94 -34.44 -3.90
CA GLU A 302 -20.53 -35.76 -3.72
C GLU A 302 -22.00 -35.82 -4.18
N GLU A 303 -22.83 -34.84 -3.77
CA GLU A 303 -24.21 -34.71 -4.22
C GLU A 303 -24.31 -34.58 -5.75
N ILE A 304 -23.39 -33.81 -6.39
CA ILE A 304 -23.34 -33.61 -7.83
C ILE A 304 -23.00 -34.95 -8.53
N VAL A 305 -21.94 -35.62 -8.07
CA VAL A 305 -21.51 -36.93 -8.67
C VAL A 305 -22.61 -37.97 -8.52
N GLN A 306 -23.24 -38.09 -7.34
CA GLN A 306 -24.37 -39.01 -7.15
C GLN A 306 -25.56 -38.67 -8.06
N GLY A 307 -25.83 -37.36 -8.27
CA GLY A 307 -26.86 -36.90 -9.20
C GLY A 307 -26.55 -37.34 -10.64
N ALA A 308 -25.32 -37.16 -11.07
CA ALA A 308 -24.86 -37.56 -12.40
C ALA A 308 -24.91 -39.09 -12.61
N GLN A 309 -24.54 -39.88 -11.58
CA GLN A 309 -24.65 -41.33 -11.60
C GLN A 309 -26.10 -41.84 -11.74
N ARG A 310 -27.02 -41.21 -10.98
CA ARG A 310 -28.46 -41.49 -11.10
C ARG A 310 -29.03 -41.19 -12.50
N ALA A 311 -28.45 -40.20 -13.19
CA ALA A 311 -28.77 -39.85 -14.56
C ALA A 311 -28.09 -40.78 -15.59
N GLY A 312 -27.44 -41.87 -15.16
CA GLY A 312 -26.78 -42.85 -16.03
C GLY A 312 -25.42 -42.43 -16.56
N ARG A 313 -24.81 -41.35 -16.03
CA ARG A 313 -23.48 -40.92 -16.47
C ARG A 313 -22.38 -41.70 -15.75
N SER A 314 -21.37 -42.15 -16.50
CA SER A 314 -20.21 -42.84 -15.93
C SER A 314 -19.24 -41.84 -15.30
N VAL A 315 -19.44 -41.53 -14.03
CA VAL A 315 -18.61 -40.60 -13.24
C VAL A 315 -18.30 -41.18 -11.88
N THR A 316 -17.06 -40.99 -11.41
CA THR A 316 -16.60 -41.44 -10.09
C THR A 316 -15.95 -40.31 -9.31
N LEU A 317 -16.19 -40.24 -8.00
CA LEU A 317 -15.45 -39.39 -7.09
C LEU A 317 -14.26 -40.19 -6.57
N VAL A 318 -13.04 -39.78 -6.97
CA VAL A 318 -11.83 -40.60 -6.78
C VAL A 318 -11.04 -40.14 -5.55
N GLU A 319 -10.94 -38.83 -5.32
CA GLU A 319 -10.02 -38.28 -4.34
C GLU A 319 -10.63 -37.13 -3.56
N ARG A 320 -10.46 -37.22 -2.26
CA ARG A 320 -10.82 -36.14 -1.32
C ARG A 320 -9.58 -35.83 -0.48
N GLU A 321 -8.87 -34.78 -0.81
CA GLU A 321 -7.67 -34.35 -0.09
C GLU A 321 -7.93 -33.09 0.70
N GLY A 322 -7.40 -33.03 1.94
CA GLY A 322 -7.42 -31.86 2.79
C GLY A 322 -8.36 -31.98 4.00
N GLU A 323 -8.56 -30.87 4.72
CA GLU A 323 -9.39 -30.81 5.92
C GLU A 323 -10.87 -30.96 5.56
N GLY A 324 -11.42 -32.18 5.81
CA GLY A 324 -12.74 -32.62 5.36
C GLY A 324 -13.96 -31.84 5.88
N GLU A 325 -13.83 -31.00 6.92
CA GLU A 325 -14.92 -30.25 7.55
C GLU A 325 -14.91 -28.74 7.24
N GLY A 326 -14.05 -28.30 6.31
CA GLY A 326 -13.93 -26.88 5.95
C GLY A 326 -15.09 -26.36 5.09
N THR A 327 -15.58 -25.16 5.37
CA THR A 327 -16.52 -24.44 4.51
C THR A 327 -15.81 -23.37 3.68
N VAL A 328 -16.33 -23.10 2.48
CA VAL A 328 -15.87 -22.04 1.57
C VAL A 328 -17.06 -21.18 1.18
N GLN A 329 -16.87 -19.87 1.09
CA GLN A 329 -17.92 -18.94 0.63
C GLN A 329 -18.13 -19.13 -0.88
N LEU A 330 -19.19 -19.81 -1.27
CA LEU A 330 -19.52 -20.11 -2.64
C LEU A 330 -20.98 -19.76 -2.97
N ARG A 331 -21.23 -19.43 -4.21
CA ARG A 331 -22.59 -19.42 -4.78
C ARG A 331 -22.92 -20.85 -5.18
N LYS A 332 -23.59 -21.58 -4.28
CA LYS A 332 -23.81 -23.03 -4.39
C LYS A 332 -24.42 -23.44 -5.74
N VAL A 333 -25.46 -22.73 -6.20
CA VAL A 333 -26.16 -23.04 -7.46
C VAL A 333 -25.23 -22.87 -8.66
N ALA A 334 -24.49 -21.75 -8.73
CA ALA A 334 -23.55 -21.48 -9.81
C ALA A 334 -22.41 -22.50 -9.84
N MET A 335 -21.84 -22.86 -8.68
CA MET A 335 -20.77 -23.84 -8.60
C MET A 335 -21.22 -25.25 -8.98
N ARG A 336 -22.39 -25.68 -8.49
CA ARG A 336 -23.02 -26.94 -8.91
C ARG A 336 -23.11 -27.03 -10.44
N ARG A 337 -23.64 -25.97 -11.04
CA ARG A 337 -23.80 -25.89 -12.51
C ARG A 337 -22.45 -25.95 -13.27
N ALA A 338 -21.41 -25.25 -12.77
CA ALA A 338 -20.08 -25.32 -13.38
C ALA A 338 -19.52 -26.74 -13.38
N VAL A 339 -19.65 -27.45 -12.24
CA VAL A 339 -19.18 -28.81 -12.08
C VAL A 339 -20.01 -29.78 -12.95
N ASP A 340 -21.35 -29.62 -12.97
CA ASP A 340 -22.24 -30.43 -13.85
C ASP A 340 -21.89 -30.26 -15.33
N ASN A 341 -21.56 -29.05 -15.78
CA ASN A 341 -21.12 -28.78 -17.15
C ASN A 341 -19.80 -29.46 -17.49
N LEU A 342 -18.83 -29.42 -16.54
CA LEU A 342 -17.56 -30.12 -16.73
C LEU A 342 -17.76 -31.65 -16.80
N ILE A 343 -18.59 -32.22 -15.91
CA ILE A 343 -18.94 -33.68 -15.93
C ILE A 343 -19.66 -34.03 -17.22
N SER A 344 -20.63 -33.21 -17.65
CA SER A 344 -21.38 -33.46 -18.90
C SER A 344 -20.45 -33.44 -20.11
N ASN A 345 -19.50 -32.49 -20.17
CA ASN A 345 -18.49 -32.45 -21.22
C ASN A 345 -17.57 -33.68 -21.17
N ALA A 346 -17.10 -34.07 -19.99
CA ALA A 346 -16.23 -35.22 -19.79
C ALA A 346 -16.85 -36.51 -20.29
N VAL A 347 -18.11 -36.81 -19.94
CA VAL A 347 -18.82 -38.01 -20.38
C VAL A 347 -19.23 -37.92 -21.85
N ARG A 348 -19.42 -36.74 -22.41
CA ARG A 348 -19.78 -36.55 -23.82
C ARG A 348 -18.61 -36.80 -24.76
N TYR A 349 -17.42 -36.30 -24.43
CA TYR A 349 -16.24 -36.42 -25.28
C TYR A 349 -15.38 -37.62 -24.93
N GLY A 350 -15.45 -38.09 -23.68
CA GLY A 350 -14.90 -39.36 -23.21
C GLY A 350 -15.99 -40.40 -22.98
N ALA A 351 -15.64 -41.52 -22.38
CA ALA A 351 -16.56 -42.56 -21.92
C ALA A 351 -16.77 -42.52 -20.39
N ARG A 352 -15.78 -42.02 -19.66
CA ARG A 352 -15.75 -41.94 -18.18
C ARG A 352 -15.22 -40.62 -17.71
N ALA A 353 -15.70 -40.17 -16.56
CA ALA A 353 -15.21 -38.99 -15.88
C ALA A 353 -14.76 -39.32 -14.44
N GLU A 354 -13.69 -38.72 -14.00
CA GLU A 354 -13.23 -38.77 -12.62
C GLU A 354 -13.25 -37.37 -12.02
N VAL A 355 -13.79 -37.24 -10.81
CA VAL A 355 -13.87 -36.00 -10.08
C VAL A 355 -13.01 -36.11 -8.83
N SER A 356 -12.20 -35.07 -8.55
CA SER A 356 -11.43 -34.95 -7.31
C SER A 356 -11.59 -33.56 -6.70
N VAL A 357 -11.52 -33.50 -5.36
CA VAL A 357 -11.63 -32.26 -4.60
C VAL A 357 -10.46 -32.12 -3.64
N LEU A 358 -9.75 -31.00 -3.73
CA LEU A 358 -8.69 -30.65 -2.80
C LEU A 358 -9.06 -29.33 -2.10
N LEU A 359 -9.13 -29.38 -0.77
CA LEU A 359 -9.34 -28.23 0.08
C LEU A 359 -8.12 -28.01 0.97
N THR A 360 -7.46 -26.86 0.80
CA THR A 360 -6.34 -26.40 1.61
C THR A 360 -6.72 -25.15 2.39
N ASP A 361 -5.85 -24.66 3.29
CA ASP A 361 -6.06 -23.38 4.01
C ASP A 361 -6.22 -22.17 3.09
N ARG A 362 -5.72 -22.26 1.86
CA ARG A 362 -5.68 -21.12 0.92
C ARG A 362 -6.53 -21.30 -0.33
N THR A 363 -6.84 -22.53 -0.71
CA THR A 363 -7.47 -22.81 -2.00
C THR A 363 -8.43 -23.98 -1.96
N LEU A 364 -9.53 -23.87 -2.72
CA LEU A 364 -10.36 -24.96 -3.14
C LEU A 364 -10.04 -25.29 -4.60
N ARG A 365 -9.76 -26.55 -4.92
CA ARG A 365 -9.63 -27.06 -6.28
C ARG A 365 -10.65 -28.19 -6.50
N ILE A 366 -11.51 -28.01 -7.49
CA ILE A 366 -12.39 -29.08 -8.00
C ILE A 366 -11.86 -29.45 -9.38
N ARG A 367 -11.50 -30.70 -9.57
CA ARG A 367 -10.92 -31.25 -10.79
C ARG A 367 -11.87 -32.25 -11.41
N VAL A 368 -12.06 -32.17 -12.73
CA VAL A 368 -12.77 -33.13 -13.54
C VAL A 368 -11.80 -33.60 -14.63
N GLU A 369 -11.64 -34.92 -14.75
CA GLU A 369 -10.78 -35.58 -15.74
C GLU A 369 -11.58 -36.56 -16.56
N ASP A 370 -11.23 -36.72 -17.86
CA ASP A 370 -11.88 -37.65 -18.77
C ASP A 370 -10.87 -38.50 -19.55
N ASP A 371 -11.37 -39.54 -20.20
CA ASP A 371 -10.63 -40.43 -21.07
C ASP A 371 -10.84 -40.12 -22.58
N GLY A 372 -11.27 -38.88 -22.86
CA GLY A 372 -11.51 -38.42 -24.23
C GLY A 372 -10.22 -38.02 -24.97
N PRO A 373 -10.36 -37.38 -26.15
CA PRO A 373 -9.22 -36.98 -26.98
C PRO A 373 -8.45 -35.78 -26.40
N GLY A 374 -8.94 -35.15 -25.33
CA GLY A 374 -8.38 -33.92 -24.76
C GLY A 374 -8.52 -32.71 -25.66
N ILE A 375 -7.87 -31.61 -25.27
CA ILE A 375 -7.82 -30.32 -26.02
C ILE A 375 -6.36 -29.95 -26.22
N PRO A 376 -5.87 -29.80 -27.47
CA PRO A 376 -4.53 -29.30 -27.76
C PRO A 376 -4.27 -27.94 -27.09
N GLU A 377 -3.06 -27.71 -26.63
CA GLU A 377 -2.70 -26.47 -25.90
C GLU A 377 -3.03 -25.20 -26.70
N SER A 378 -2.76 -25.20 -28.00
CA SER A 378 -3.08 -24.09 -28.90
C SER A 378 -4.56 -23.76 -29.03
N GLN A 379 -5.46 -24.72 -28.70
CA GLN A 379 -6.91 -24.53 -28.83
C GLN A 379 -7.62 -24.33 -27.49
N ARG A 380 -6.93 -24.47 -26.35
CA ARG A 380 -7.55 -24.36 -25.01
C ARG A 380 -8.19 -23.00 -24.75
N GLU A 381 -7.52 -21.90 -25.17
CA GLU A 381 -8.08 -20.58 -25.05
C GLU A 381 -9.34 -20.42 -25.90
N GLN A 382 -9.33 -20.93 -27.13
CA GLN A 382 -10.48 -20.89 -28.02
C GLN A 382 -11.64 -21.72 -27.46
N ALA A 383 -11.37 -22.88 -26.89
CA ALA A 383 -12.37 -23.76 -26.28
C ALA A 383 -13.14 -23.13 -25.11
N THR A 384 -12.57 -22.14 -24.44
CA THR A 384 -13.23 -21.42 -23.35
C THR A 384 -14.09 -20.24 -23.81
N ARG A 385 -14.09 -19.92 -25.10
CA ARG A 385 -14.95 -18.87 -25.66
C ARG A 385 -16.38 -19.37 -25.83
N PRO A 386 -17.41 -18.57 -25.53
CA PRO A 386 -18.81 -18.94 -25.74
C PRO A 386 -19.08 -19.32 -27.20
N PHE A 387 -19.95 -20.27 -27.42
CA PHE A 387 -20.37 -20.76 -28.74
C PHE A 387 -19.25 -21.39 -29.60
N THR A 388 -18.11 -21.70 -29.01
CA THR A 388 -17.00 -22.31 -29.75
C THR A 388 -17.08 -23.81 -29.67
N ARG A 389 -17.02 -24.46 -30.86
CA ARG A 389 -16.90 -25.92 -31.03
C ARG A 389 -15.63 -26.22 -31.83
N LEU A 390 -14.75 -27.06 -31.28
CA LEU A 390 -13.45 -27.35 -31.88
C LEU A 390 -13.55 -28.35 -33.04
N ASP A 391 -14.58 -29.22 -33.07
CA ASP A 391 -14.77 -30.22 -34.10
C ASP A 391 -16.26 -30.38 -34.47
N PRO A 392 -16.74 -29.67 -35.51
CA PRO A 392 -18.16 -29.68 -35.91
C PRO A 392 -18.61 -31.05 -36.47
N ALA A 393 -17.70 -31.79 -37.15
CA ALA A 393 -18.04 -32.98 -37.90
C ALA A 393 -18.24 -34.22 -37.02
N ARG A 394 -17.58 -34.33 -35.88
CA ARG A 394 -17.60 -35.51 -34.99
C ARG A 394 -18.76 -35.53 -33.99
N ASN A 395 -19.51 -34.42 -33.90
CA ASN A 395 -20.50 -34.22 -32.85
C ASN A 395 -21.96 -34.24 -33.30
N GLN A 396 -22.25 -34.49 -34.58
CA GLN A 396 -23.64 -34.63 -35.05
C GLN A 396 -24.30 -35.92 -34.52
N ASP A 397 -23.52 -36.98 -34.32
CA ASP A 397 -24.04 -38.27 -33.83
C ASP A 397 -24.15 -38.37 -32.28
N LYS A 398 -23.57 -37.42 -31.52
CA LYS A 398 -23.51 -37.50 -30.03
C LYS A 398 -24.37 -36.40 -29.32
N GLY A 399 -25.35 -35.79 -30.01
CA GLY A 399 -26.25 -34.80 -29.44
C GLY A 399 -25.64 -33.38 -29.38
N GLY A 400 -26.42 -32.39 -29.83
CA GLY A 400 -25.97 -31.00 -30.04
C GLY A 400 -25.73 -30.19 -28.75
N GLY A 401 -24.50 -29.97 -28.34
CA GLY A 401 -24.17 -28.95 -27.32
C GLY A 401 -23.86 -27.60 -27.94
N VAL A 402 -24.30 -26.51 -27.31
CA VAL A 402 -24.18 -25.12 -27.79
C VAL A 402 -22.75 -24.58 -27.71
N GLY A 403 -21.83 -25.28 -27.04
CA GLY A 403 -20.46 -24.80 -26.81
C GLY A 403 -20.37 -23.78 -25.69
N LEU A 404 -21.25 -23.86 -24.69
CA LEU A 404 -21.29 -22.93 -23.54
C LEU A 404 -20.72 -23.55 -22.26
N GLY A 405 -20.60 -24.87 -22.15
CA GLY A 405 -20.26 -25.55 -20.88
C GLY A 405 -18.94 -25.09 -20.27
N LEU A 406 -17.85 -25.00 -21.08
CA LEU A 406 -16.56 -24.50 -20.60
C LEU A 406 -16.59 -23.00 -20.30
N ALA A 407 -17.30 -22.19 -21.09
CA ALA A 407 -17.46 -20.77 -20.88
C ALA A 407 -18.20 -20.49 -19.54
N ILE A 408 -19.24 -21.26 -19.22
CA ILE A 408 -19.95 -21.19 -17.93
C ILE A 408 -18.98 -21.52 -16.78
N ALA A 409 -18.18 -22.54 -16.90
CA ALA A 409 -17.21 -22.91 -15.86
C ALA A 409 -16.14 -21.81 -15.65
N VAL A 410 -15.70 -21.14 -16.73
CA VAL A 410 -14.80 -19.97 -16.64
C VAL A 410 -15.47 -18.81 -15.91
N ASP A 411 -16.70 -18.44 -16.27
CA ASP A 411 -17.41 -17.34 -15.66
C ASP A 411 -17.71 -17.57 -14.18
N VAL A 412 -18.10 -18.80 -13.84
CA VAL A 412 -18.32 -19.17 -12.43
C VAL A 412 -17.00 -19.12 -11.65
N ALA A 413 -15.90 -19.66 -12.18
CA ALA A 413 -14.61 -19.57 -11.51
C ALA A 413 -14.18 -18.11 -11.28
N ARG A 414 -14.31 -17.25 -12.30
CA ARG A 414 -13.99 -15.81 -12.21
C ARG A 414 -14.87 -15.07 -11.20
N SER A 415 -16.17 -15.35 -11.17
CA SER A 415 -17.09 -14.70 -10.22
C SER A 415 -16.80 -15.02 -8.76
N HIS A 416 -16.06 -16.15 -8.51
CA HIS A 416 -15.54 -16.54 -7.20
C HIS A 416 -14.09 -16.07 -6.97
N GLY A 417 -13.53 -15.21 -7.86
CA GLY A 417 -12.15 -14.74 -7.76
C GLY A 417 -11.10 -15.81 -8.09
N GLY A 418 -11.51 -16.87 -8.77
CA GLY A 418 -10.70 -18.02 -9.18
C GLY A 418 -10.44 -18.06 -10.68
N VAL A 419 -9.97 -19.23 -11.14
CA VAL A 419 -9.67 -19.51 -12.55
C VAL A 419 -10.05 -20.94 -12.92
N LEU A 420 -10.44 -21.15 -14.18
CA LEU A 420 -10.50 -22.48 -14.78
C LEU A 420 -9.17 -22.74 -15.49
N ARG A 421 -8.53 -23.88 -15.19
CA ARG A 421 -7.30 -24.34 -15.86
C ARG A 421 -7.58 -25.61 -16.63
N LEU A 422 -7.21 -25.64 -17.90
CA LEU A 422 -7.30 -26.81 -18.76
C LEU A 422 -5.92 -27.42 -18.95
N GLY A 423 -5.84 -28.74 -18.90
CA GLY A 423 -4.62 -29.50 -19.07
C GLY A 423 -4.90 -30.88 -19.66
N VAL A 424 -3.89 -31.72 -19.77
CA VAL A 424 -4.01 -33.14 -20.10
C VAL A 424 -4.14 -33.95 -18.82
N SER A 425 -5.03 -34.91 -18.78
CA SER A 425 -5.12 -35.89 -17.70
C SER A 425 -3.99 -36.91 -17.81
N GLU A 426 -3.11 -36.91 -16.80
CA GLU A 426 -2.02 -37.92 -16.75
C GLU A 426 -2.56 -39.30 -16.38
N ARG A 427 -3.72 -39.38 -15.72
CA ARG A 427 -4.36 -40.63 -15.27
C ARG A 427 -5.25 -41.26 -16.33
N MET A 428 -6.02 -40.46 -17.05
CA MET A 428 -7.03 -40.91 -17.97
C MET A 428 -6.67 -40.68 -19.46
N GLY A 429 -5.69 -39.80 -19.72
CA GLY A 429 -5.20 -39.48 -21.07
C GLY A 429 -6.00 -38.40 -21.80
N GLY A 430 -7.17 -37.98 -21.31
CA GLY A 430 -8.02 -36.98 -21.92
C GLY A 430 -7.85 -35.57 -21.35
N LEU A 431 -8.94 -34.81 -21.22
CA LEU A 431 -8.94 -33.45 -20.67
C LEU A 431 -8.91 -33.47 -19.14
N ARG A 432 -8.12 -32.58 -18.57
CA ARG A 432 -8.15 -32.18 -17.17
C ARG A 432 -8.66 -30.75 -17.06
N ALA A 433 -9.74 -30.56 -16.34
CA ALA A 433 -10.32 -29.24 -16.05
C ALA A 433 -10.33 -28.96 -14.54
N ASP A 434 -9.55 -27.97 -14.11
CA ASP A 434 -9.39 -27.57 -12.71
C ASP A 434 -10.10 -26.23 -12.45
N ILE A 435 -11.15 -26.19 -11.63
CA ILE A 435 -11.68 -24.97 -11.03
C ILE A 435 -10.86 -24.70 -9.77
N VAL A 436 -10.14 -23.57 -9.72
CA VAL A 436 -9.29 -23.18 -8.59
C VAL A 436 -9.78 -21.85 -8.04
N ILE A 437 -10.13 -21.82 -6.75
CA ILE A 437 -10.69 -20.65 -6.05
C ILE A 437 -9.87 -20.38 -4.79
N ALA A 438 -9.61 -19.11 -4.48
CA ALA A 438 -9.02 -18.74 -3.20
C ALA A 438 -10.07 -18.87 -2.07
N ARG A 439 -9.65 -19.44 -0.93
CA ARG A 439 -10.47 -19.58 0.29
C ARG A 439 -10.58 -18.27 1.06
#